data_c26a49af783f777770abcee66aa21811
#
_entry.id   c26a49af783f777770abcee66aa21811
#
_cell.length_a   1.000
_cell.length_b   1.000
_cell.length_c   1.000
_cell.angle_alpha   90.00
_cell.angle_beta   90.00
_cell.angle_gamma   90.00
#
_symmetry.space_group_name_H-M   'P 1'
#
loop_
_entity.id
_entity.type
_entity.pdbx_description
1 polymer ?
#
loop_
_entity_poly.entity_id
_entity_poly.type
_entity_poly.pdbx_seq_one_letter_code
_entity_poly.pdbx_strand_id
1 'polypeptide(L)'
;IPESSPTNKAPQKGSLPHIFFLSNLLIDKGVLTLLDACKQLKEQGYMFQCDFVGGETADMNAECFKQECEQRGIADCVTYHGRKYGEEKLTFFQQADIFVLPTFNECFPLVLLEAMEQGLPCVSSAIGGTPEIVDEGKTGFLVPCRKVQPLAERIGLLLKDETLRKQLGKAGRAKFEREYTLPRFEENIKRCLEICLLKE
;
A
#
# COMPACT_ATOMS: atom_id res chain seq x y z
N ILE A 1 -15.44 7.19 3.31
CA ILE A 1 -14.40 6.88 4.31
C ILE A 1 -14.53 7.95 5.39
N PRO A 2 -14.72 7.61 6.68
CA PRO A 2 -14.74 8.61 7.74
C PRO A 2 -13.36 9.28 7.82
N GLU A 3 -13.35 10.61 7.89
CA GLU A 3 -12.10 11.37 7.97
C GLU A 3 -11.37 11.04 9.28
N SER A 4 -10.19 10.43 9.16
CA SER A 4 -9.30 10.21 10.30
C SER A 4 -8.31 11.37 10.41
N SER A 5 -8.16 11.93 11.61
CA SER A 5 -7.18 13.00 11.85
C SER A 5 -5.76 12.46 11.61
N PRO A 6 -4.90 13.15 10.85
CA PRO A 6 -3.53 12.72 10.63
C PRO A 6 -2.78 12.71 11.96
N THR A 7 -2.35 11.55 12.40
CA THR A 7 -1.42 11.44 13.52
C THR A 7 -0.01 11.76 13.01
N ASN A 8 0.53 12.90 13.45
CA ASN A 8 1.95 13.20 13.26
C ASN A 8 2.77 12.13 14.02
N LYS A 9 3.22 11.11 13.28
CA LYS A 9 4.19 10.13 13.80
C LYS A 9 5.49 10.91 14.12
N ALA A 10 5.77 11.12 15.39
CA ALA A 10 7.09 11.58 15.80
C ALA A 10 8.11 10.50 15.38
N PRO A 11 9.18 10.82 14.62
CA PRO A 11 10.17 9.86 14.20
C PRO A 11 10.83 9.25 15.44
N GLN A 12 10.58 7.98 15.72
CA GLN A 12 11.38 7.21 16.66
C GLN A 12 12.74 6.97 16.01
N LYS A 13 13.74 7.74 16.39
CA LYS A 13 15.11 7.62 15.92
C LYS A 13 15.62 6.21 16.24
N GLY A 14 15.77 5.35 15.19
CA GLY A 14 16.35 4.00 15.32
C GLY A 14 15.38 2.83 15.09
N SER A 15 14.10 3.06 14.82
CA SER A 15 13.21 1.97 14.39
C SER A 15 13.45 1.61 12.91
N LEU A 16 13.35 0.32 12.59
CA LEU A 16 13.40 -0.16 11.21
C LEU A 16 12.21 0.42 10.42
N PRO A 17 12.37 0.75 9.13
CA PRO A 17 11.24 1.12 8.28
C PRO A 17 10.23 -0.01 8.16
N HIS A 18 8.94 0.33 8.20
CA HIS A 18 7.82 -0.60 8.08
C HIS A 18 7.19 -0.53 6.70
N ILE A 19 7.17 -1.67 6.00
CA ILE A 19 6.40 -1.91 4.78
C ILE A 19 5.05 -2.47 5.20
N PHE A 20 3.97 -1.97 4.62
CA PHE A 20 2.62 -2.41 4.93
C PHE A 20 1.88 -2.90 3.68
N PHE A 21 1.32 -4.10 3.77
CA PHE A 21 0.43 -4.70 2.79
C PHE A 21 -0.94 -4.95 3.42
N LEU A 22 -2.00 -4.50 2.76
CA LEU A 22 -3.38 -4.69 3.21
C LEU A 22 -4.24 -5.25 2.09
N SER A 23 -4.51 -6.55 2.14
CA SER A 23 -5.47 -7.27 1.31
C SER A 23 -5.67 -8.68 1.85
N ASN A 24 -6.73 -9.36 1.46
CA ASN A 24 -6.82 -10.79 1.70
C ASN A 24 -5.62 -11.53 1.04
N LEU A 25 -5.26 -12.69 1.59
CA LEU A 25 -4.15 -13.52 1.09
C LEU A 25 -4.52 -14.21 -0.24
N LEU A 26 -4.82 -13.39 -1.25
CA LEU A 26 -5.07 -13.82 -2.63
C LEU A 26 -3.79 -13.68 -3.45
N ILE A 27 -3.49 -14.69 -4.27
CA ILE A 27 -2.29 -14.69 -5.12
C ILE A 27 -2.33 -13.51 -6.09
N ASP A 28 -3.50 -13.17 -6.62
CA ASP A 28 -3.67 -12.07 -7.56
C ASP A 28 -3.50 -10.67 -6.94
N LYS A 29 -3.51 -10.56 -5.61
CA LYS A 29 -3.14 -9.33 -4.88
C LYS A 29 -1.63 -9.16 -4.74
N GLY A 30 -0.85 -10.10 -5.27
CA GLY A 30 0.60 -10.00 -5.35
C GLY A 30 1.33 -10.40 -4.07
N VAL A 31 0.70 -11.20 -3.19
CA VAL A 31 1.31 -11.68 -1.94
C VAL A 31 2.66 -12.32 -2.21
N LEU A 32 2.74 -13.32 -3.10
CA LEU A 32 3.99 -14.00 -3.41
C LEU A 32 5.02 -13.05 -4.06
N THR A 33 4.58 -12.13 -4.91
CA THR A 33 5.47 -11.13 -5.55
C THR A 33 6.12 -10.23 -4.49
N LEU A 34 5.38 -9.82 -3.45
CA LEU A 34 5.94 -9.03 -2.36
C LEU A 34 6.87 -9.86 -1.46
N LEU A 35 6.54 -11.11 -1.16
CA LEU A 35 7.45 -12.00 -0.41
C LEU A 35 8.78 -12.21 -1.16
N ASP A 36 8.74 -12.41 -2.48
CA ASP A 36 9.96 -12.51 -3.30
C ASP A 36 10.75 -11.19 -3.32
N ALA A 37 10.07 -10.05 -3.35
CA ALA A 37 10.72 -8.74 -3.23
C ALA A 37 11.36 -8.54 -1.86
N CYS A 38 10.70 -8.96 -0.76
CA CYS A 38 11.29 -8.94 0.59
C CYS A 38 12.54 -9.81 0.68
N LYS A 39 12.53 -11.02 0.08
CA LYS A 39 13.71 -11.86 -0.02
C LYS A 39 14.87 -11.13 -0.72
N GLN A 40 14.61 -10.59 -1.90
CA GLN A 40 15.63 -9.85 -2.68
C GLN A 40 16.19 -8.65 -1.90
N LEU A 41 15.34 -7.88 -1.22
CA LEU A 41 15.75 -6.75 -0.39
C LEU A 41 16.63 -7.20 0.78
N LYS A 42 16.26 -8.28 1.47
CA LYS A 42 17.05 -8.85 2.56
C LYS A 42 18.43 -9.34 2.07
N GLU A 43 18.48 -10.04 0.93
CA GLU A 43 19.74 -10.48 0.31
C GLU A 43 20.63 -9.29 -0.09
N GLN A 44 20.06 -8.14 -0.40
CA GLN A 44 20.76 -6.88 -0.67
C GLN A 44 21.18 -6.13 0.60
N GLY A 45 20.89 -6.67 1.79
CA GLY A 45 21.29 -6.10 3.08
C GLY A 45 20.37 -4.98 3.61
N TYR A 46 19.16 -4.82 3.06
CA TYR A 46 18.20 -3.87 3.63
C TYR A 46 17.63 -4.40 4.96
N MET A 47 17.48 -3.50 5.91
CA MET A 47 16.83 -3.74 7.19
C MET A 47 15.43 -3.10 7.19
N PHE A 48 14.39 -3.91 7.39
CA PHE A 48 12.98 -3.48 7.39
C PHE A 48 12.11 -4.49 8.15
N GLN A 49 10.88 -4.09 8.44
CA GLN A 49 9.78 -4.98 8.80
C GLN A 49 8.70 -4.89 7.71
N CYS A 50 8.02 -6.00 7.43
CA CYS A 50 6.92 -6.04 6.47
C CYS A 50 5.70 -6.70 7.10
N ASP A 51 4.64 -5.91 7.26
CA ASP A 51 3.40 -6.32 7.91
C ASP A 51 2.33 -6.64 6.88
N PHE A 52 1.82 -7.87 6.90
CA PHE A 52 0.70 -8.32 6.08
C PHE A 52 -0.57 -8.38 6.92
N VAL A 53 -1.61 -7.64 6.50
CA VAL A 53 -2.92 -7.63 7.13
C VAL A 53 -3.99 -8.00 6.12
N GLY A 54 -4.91 -8.88 6.51
CA GLY A 54 -6.03 -9.32 5.66
C GLY A 54 -6.53 -10.69 6.02
N GLY A 55 -7.55 -11.16 5.33
CA GLY A 55 -8.14 -12.47 5.59
C GLY A 55 -7.41 -13.59 4.86
N GLU A 56 -7.42 -14.78 5.45
CA GLU A 56 -7.08 -16.01 4.77
C GLU A 56 -8.08 -16.29 3.63
N THR A 57 -7.63 -17.05 2.64
CA THR A 57 -8.43 -17.45 1.47
C THR A 57 -8.18 -18.93 1.13
N ALA A 58 -8.88 -19.43 0.12
CA ALA A 58 -8.58 -20.75 -0.42
C ALA A 58 -7.18 -20.84 -1.06
N ASP A 59 -6.65 -19.71 -1.54
CA ASP A 59 -5.30 -19.64 -2.14
C ASP A 59 -4.21 -19.78 -1.09
N MET A 60 -4.42 -19.18 0.10
CA MET A 60 -3.39 -19.10 1.13
C MET A 60 -4.01 -18.90 2.51
N ASN A 61 -3.66 -19.76 3.45
CA ASN A 61 -3.93 -19.61 4.88
C ASN A 61 -2.65 -19.20 5.65
N ALA A 62 -2.79 -18.96 6.95
CA ALA A 62 -1.68 -18.51 7.81
C ALA A 62 -0.50 -19.50 7.82
N GLU A 63 -0.76 -20.80 7.82
CA GLU A 63 0.29 -21.82 7.83
C GLU A 63 1.04 -21.85 6.50
N CYS A 64 0.32 -21.78 5.35
CA CYS A 64 0.95 -21.67 4.03
C CYS A 64 1.79 -20.39 3.94
N PHE A 65 1.27 -19.25 4.43
CA PHE A 65 2.02 -17.99 4.43
C PHE A 65 3.31 -18.09 5.24
N LYS A 66 3.25 -18.71 6.42
CA LYS A 66 4.43 -18.94 7.26
C LYS A 66 5.48 -19.81 6.55
N GLN A 67 5.06 -20.91 5.93
CA GLN A 67 5.93 -21.77 5.13
C GLN A 67 6.58 -21.03 3.97
N GLU A 68 5.84 -20.18 3.26
CA GLU A 68 6.37 -19.32 2.19
C GLU A 68 7.45 -18.34 2.72
N CYS A 69 7.26 -17.78 3.92
CA CYS A 69 8.27 -16.93 4.56
C CYS A 69 9.52 -17.72 4.99
N GLU A 70 9.35 -18.91 5.57
CA GLU A 70 10.44 -19.78 6.00
C GLU A 70 11.29 -20.26 4.81
N GLN A 71 10.65 -20.69 3.71
CA GLN A 71 11.34 -21.13 2.48
C GLN A 71 12.16 -20.00 1.84
N ARG A 72 11.73 -18.76 1.98
CA ARG A 72 12.44 -17.57 1.50
C ARG A 72 13.50 -17.05 2.48
N GLY A 73 13.52 -17.55 3.71
CA GLY A 73 14.41 -17.07 4.77
C GLY A 73 14.09 -15.65 5.23
N ILE A 74 12.81 -15.24 5.22
CA ILE A 74 12.34 -13.89 5.58
C ILE A 74 11.41 -13.86 6.79
N ALA A 75 11.26 -14.97 7.50
CA ALA A 75 10.36 -15.09 8.66
C ALA A 75 10.72 -14.17 9.84
N ASP A 76 11.92 -13.62 9.87
CA ASP A 76 12.40 -12.66 10.88
C ASP A 76 12.04 -11.20 10.57
N CYS A 77 11.65 -10.89 9.33
CA CYS A 77 11.31 -9.53 8.89
C CYS A 77 9.93 -9.40 8.24
N VAL A 78 9.18 -10.50 8.12
CA VAL A 78 7.83 -10.51 7.55
C VAL A 78 6.85 -11.13 8.54
N THR A 79 5.75 -10.43 8.83
CA THR A 79 4.75 -10.89 9.79
C THR A 79 3.34 -10.80 9.20
N TYR A 80 2.55 -11.86 9.38
CA TYR A 80 1.13 -11.88 9.07
C TYR A 80 0.31 -11.69 10.34
N HIS A 81 -0.60 -10.72 10.31
CA HIS A 81 -1.40 -10.30 11.48
C HIS A 81 -2.87 -10.73 11.42
N GLY A 82 -3.25 -11.49 10.38
CA GLY A 82 -4.65 -11.83 10.19
C GLY A 82 -5.50 -10.62 9.79
N ARG A 83 -6.81 -10.78 9.87
CA ARG A 83 -7.77 -9.74 9.49
C ARG A 83 -7.92 -8.69 10.59
N LYS A 84 -7.85 -7.41 10.22
CA LYS A 84 -8.00 -6.26 11.13
C LYS A 84 -9.02 -5.27 10.60
N TYR A 85 -9.72 -4.60 11.52
CA TYR A 85 -10.77 -3.63 11.20
C TYR A 85 -10.66 -2.39 12.10
N GLY A 86 -11.33 -1.30 11.73
CA GLY A 86 -11.44 -0.09 12.53
C GLY A 86 -10.09 0.42 13.04
N GLU A 87 -9.98 0.70 14.32
CA GLU A 87 -8.79 1.24 14.98
C GLU A 87 -7.56 0.32 14.85
N GLU A 88 -7.75 -1.01 14.93
CA GLU A 88 -6.62 -1.93 14.76
C GLU A 88 -6.01 -1.80 13.35
N LYS A 89 -6.84 -1.73 12.30
CA LYS A 89 -6.37 -1.50 10.93
C LYS A 89 -5.66 -0.15 10.80
N LEU A 90 -6.24 0.90 11.39
CA LEU A 90 -5.68 2.25 11.36
C LEU A 90 -4.28 2.29 12.01
N THR A 91 -4.08 1.56 13.10
CA THR A 91 -2.77 1.47 13.77
C THR A 91 -1.67 0.99 12.82
N PHE A 92 -1.94 0.00 11.96
CA PHE A 92 -0.95 -0.46 10.97
C PHE A 92 -0.60 0.62 9.95
N PHE A 93 -1.58 1.36 9.43
CA PHE A 93 -1.30 2.50 8.55
C PHE A 93 -0.43 3.55 9.24
N GLN A 94 -0.71 3.85 10.51
CA GLN A 94 0.05 4.85 11.29
C GLN A 94 1.47 4.40 11.61
N GLN A 95 1.72 3.11 11.75
CA GLN A 95 3.06 2.55 12.01
C GLN A 95 3.88 2.38 10.72
N ALA A 96 3.23 2.28 9.58
CA ALA A 96 3.88 2.08 8.30
C ALA A 96 4.69 3.30 7.84
N ASP A 97 5.70 3.03 7.02
CA ASP A 97 6.51 4.01 6.30
C ASP A 97 6.29 3.94 4.78
N ILE A 98 5.88 2.77 4.28
CA ILE A 98 5.64 2.50 2.86
C ILE A 98 4.42 1.59 2.73
N PHE A 99 3.47 1.95 1.88
CA PHE A 99 2.36 1.07 1.53
C PHE A 99 2.64 0.37 0.20
N VAL A 100 2.45 -0.96 0.15
CA VAL A 100 2.77 -1.76 -1.04
C VAL A 100 1.58 -2.66 -1.40
N LEU A 101 1.10 -2.53 -2.64
CA LEU A 101 0.04 -3.38 -3.21
C LEU A 101 0.40 -3.81 -4.63
N PRO A 102 1.21 -4.86 -4.83
CA PRO A 102 1.68 -5.29 -6.15
C PRO A 102 0.66 -6.21 -6.84
N THR A 103 -0.60 -5.80 -6.80
CA THR A 103 -1.73 -6.54 -7.36
C THR A 103 -1.62 -6.67 -8.89
N PHE A 104 -2.21 -7.71 -9.44
CA PHE A 104 -2.37 -7.87 -10.89
C PHE A 104 -3.81 -8.15 -11.30
N ASN A 105 -4.75 -7.89 -10.37
CA ASN A 105 -6.18 -7.89 -10.64
C ASN A 105 -6.88 -6.86 -9.74
N GLU A 106 -7.09 -5.66 -10.27
CA GLU A 106 -7.77 -4.56 -9.60
C GLU A 106 -8.59 -3.72 -10.58
N CYS A 107 -9.70 -3.20 -10.06
CA CYS A 107 -10.47 -2.16 -10.73
C CYS A 107 -10.05 -0.77 -10.21
N PHE A 108 -10.30 -0.52 -8.92
CA PHE A 108 -9.96 0.75 -8.25
C PHE A 108 -9.70 0.47 -6.75
N PRO A 109 -8.43 0.27 -6.35
CA PRO A 109 -8.10 -0.21 -5.00
C PRO A 109 -8.23 0.89 -3.94
N LEU A 110 -9.33 0.89 -3.18
CA LEU A 110 -9.61 1.88 -2.13
C LEU A 110 -8.54 1.91 -1.03
N VAL A 111 -7.83 0.80 -0.81
CA VAL A 111 -6.75 0.73 0.17
C VAL A 111 -5.56 1.65 -0.16
N LEU A 112 -5.36 2.01 -1.44
CA LEU A 112 -4.39 3.04 -1.84
C LEU A 112 -4.83 4.42 -1.40
N LEU A 113 -6.14 4.71 -1.46
CA LEU A 113 -6.69 5.97 -0.94
C LEU A 113 -6.55 6.05 0.58
N GLU A 114 -6.78 4.94 1.30
CA GLU A 114 -6.57 4.85 2.75
C GLU A 114 -5.08 5.11 3.10
N ALA A 115 -4.15 4.56 2.33
CA ALA A 115 -2.73 4.80 2.51
C ALA A 115 -2.33 6.27 2.25
N MET A 116 -2.85 6.86 1.16
CA MET A 116 -2.64 8.27 0.84
C MET A 116 -3.25 9.20 1.89
N GLU A 117 -4.41 8.85 2.44
CA GLU A 117 -5.03 9.56 3.56
C GLU A 117 -4.11 9.61 4.79
N GLN A 118 -3.33 8.57 5.04
CA GLN A 118 -2.35 8.52 6.13
C GLN A 118 -0.97 9.09 5.73
N GLY A 119 -0.84 9.62 4.52
CA GLY A 119 0.39 10.24 4.04
C GLY A 119 1.50 9.23 3.74
N LEU A 120 1.15 7.98 3.38
CA LEU A 120 2.12 6.97 2.99
C LEU A 120 2.45 7.05 1.49
N PRO A 121 3.72 6.94 1.11
CA PRO A 121 4.08 6.70 -0.27
C PRO A 121 3.60 5.30 -0.68
N CYS A 122 2.97 5.20 -1.85
CA CYS A 122 2.42 3.95 -2.37
C CYS A 122 3.34 3.34 -3.42
N VAL A 123 3.58 2.01 -3.34
CA VAL A 123 4.18 1.24 -4.45
C VAL A 123 3.15 0.22 -4.92
N SER A 124 2.73 0.32 -6.17
CA SER A 124 1.67 -0.56 -6.69
C SER A 124 1.92 -0.93 -8.15
N SER A 125 1.16 -1.92 -8.64
CA SER A 125 1.23 -2.29 -10.06
C SER A 125 0.46 -1.30 -10.93
N ALA A 126 0.97 -1.03 -12.13
CA ALA A 126 0.32 -0.18 -13.12
C ALA A 126 -0.84 -0.94 -13.81
N ILE A 127 -1.95 -1.16 -13.09
CA ILE A 127 -3.11 -1.91 -13.59
C ILE A 127 -4.44 -1.28 -13.13
N GLY A 128 -5.50 -1.45 -13.92
CA GLY A 128 -6.83 -0.93 -13.59
C GLY A 128 -6.80 0.58 -13.34
N GLY A 129 -7.49 1.04 -12.31
CA GLY A 129 -7.50 2.44 -11.88
C GLY A 129 -6.30 2.85 -11.01
N THR A 130 -5.33 1.96 -10.76
CA THR A 130 -4.15 2.32 -9.95
C THR A 130 -3.37 3.52 -10.50
N PRO A 131 -3.16 3.67 -11.84
CA PRO A 131 -2.47 4.85 -12.39
C PRO A 131 -3.27 6.17 -12.26
N GLU A 132 -4.56 6.10 -11.97
CA GLU A 132 -5.36 7.30 -11.66
C GLU A 132 -5.12 7.74 -10.20
N ILE A 133 -4.89 6.77 -9.31
CA ILE A 133 -4.67 7.02 -7.88
C ILE A 133 -3.21 7.44 -7.64
N VAL A 134 -2.24 6.66 -8.12
CA VAL A 134 -0.81 6.86 -7.86
C VAL A 134 -0.15 7.55 -9.04
N ASP A 135 0.37 8.76 -8.84
CA ASP A 135 1.17 9.49 -9.82
C ASP A 135 2.64 9.03 -9.70
N GLU A 136 3.17 8.42 -10.78
CA GLU A 136 4.55 7.91 -10.84
C GLU A 136 5.57 8.98 -10.45
N GLY A 137 6.39 8.68 -9.42
CA GLY A 137 7.44 9.56 -8.94
C GLY A 137 6.96 10.82 -8.21
N LYS A 138 5.64 10.99 -8.00
CA LYS A 138 5.07 12.16 -7.29
C LYS A 138 4.36 11.77 -5.99
N THR A 139 3.50 10.77 -6.04
CA THR A 139 2.77 10.28 -4.86
C THR A 139 3.15 8.85 -4.47
N GLY A 140 3.97 8.21 -5.29
CA GLY A 140 4.42 6.83 -5.14
C GLY A 140 5.09 6.33 -6.40
N PHE A 141 5.14 5.00 -6.55
CA PHE A 141 5.72 4.35 -7.72
C PHE A 141 4.78 3.30 -8.29
N LEU A 142 4.76 3.22 -9.62
CA LEU A 142 4.06 2.19 -10.37
C LEU A 142 5.06 1.21 -10.98
N VAL A 143 4.79 -0.08 -10.84
CA VAL A 143 5.64 -1.15 -11.35
C VAL A 143 4.87 -2.06 -12.30
N PRO A 144 5.53 -2.75 -13.23
CA PRO A 144 4.88 -3.77 -14.03
C PRO A 144 4.38 -4.92 -13.16
N CYS A 145 3.17 -5.46 -13.49
CA CYS A 145 2.59 -6.58 -12.77
C CYS A 145 3.51 -7.81 -12.76
N ARG A 146 3.52 -8.55 -11.66
CA ARG A 146 4.27 -9.81 -11.47
C ARG A 146 5.79 -9.67 -11.67
N LYS A 147 6.35 -8.48 -11.53
CA LYS A 147 7.80 -8.24 -11.68
C LYS A 147 8.42 -7.93 -10.32
N VAL A 148 9.14 -8.90 -9.80
CA VAL A 148 9.78 -8.83 -8.48
C VAL A 148 10.88 -7.76 -8.44
N GLN A 149 11.79 -7.76 -9.42
CA GLN A 149 12.94 -6.85 -9.42
C GLN A 149 12.52 -5.36 -9.44
N PRO A 150 11.65 -4.87 -10.35
CA PRO A 150 11.19 -3.47 -10.29
C PRO A 150 10.49 -3.13 -8.97
N LEU A 151 9.73 -4.06 -8.39
CA LEU A 151 9.07 -3.87 -7.09
C LEU A 151 10.12 -3.68 -5.99
N ALA A 152 11.10 -4.58 -5.90
CA ALA A 152 12.17 -4.51 -4.90
C ALA A 152 13.01 -3.24 -5.06
N GLU A 153 13.33 -2.81 -6.30
CA GLU A 153 14.06 -1.57 -6.57
C GLU A 153 13.32 -0.34 -6.05
N ARG A 154 12.01 -0.22 -6.30
CA ARG A 154 11.20 0.92 -5.82
C ARG A 154 11.04 0.92 -4.31
N ILE A 155 10.83 -0.23 -3.70
CA ILE A 155 10.79 -0.36 -2.24
C ILE A 155 12.17 -0.01 -1.66
N GLY A 156 13.25 -0.56 -2.20
CA GLY A 156 14.62 -0.30 -1.75
C GLY A 156 15.02 1.17 -1.82
N LEU A 157 14.57 1.90 -2.85
CA LEU A 157 14.73 3.34 -2.92
C LEU A 157 14.06 4.06 -1.76
N LEU A 158 12.83 3.68 -1.44
CA LEU A 158 12.08 4.26 -0.31
C LEU A 158 12.65 3.84 1.05
N LEU A 159 13.19 2.63 1.19
CA LEU A 159 13.84 2.20 2.44
C LEU A 159 15.08 3.05 2.76
N LYS A 160 15.85 3.45 1.74
CA LYS A 160 17.07 4.25 1.89
C LYS A 160 16.81 5.74 2.13
N ASP A 161 15.75 6.29 1.55
CA ASP A 161 15.53 7.74 1.51
C ASP A 161 14.25 8.13 2.27
N GLU A 162 14.41 8.47 3.54
CA GLU A 162 13.32 8.96 4.40
C GLU A 162 12.74 10.29 3.88
N THR A 163 13.57 11.16 3.32
CA THR A 163 13.12 12.44 2.77
C THR A 163 12.20 12.22 1.59
N LEU A 164 12.57 11.31 0.69
CA LEU A 164 11.73 10.92 -0.43
C LEU A 164 10.41 10.30 0.04
N ARG A 165 10.44 9.40 1.04
CA ARG A 165 9.20 8.84 1.63
C ARG A 165 8.25 9.92 2.07
N LYS A 166 8.76 10.88 2.87
CA LYS A 166 7.96 12.00 3.39
C LYS A 166 7.44 12.92 2.27
N GLN A 167 8.25 13.17 1.26
CA GLN A 167 7.86 14.00 0.11
C GLN A 167 6.72 13.36 -0.68
N LEU A 168 6.85 12.08 -1.06
CA LEU A 168 5.84 11.36 -1.82
C LEU A 168 4.56 11.16 -1.00
N GLY A 169 4.69 10.80 0.28
CA GLY A 169 3.55 10.64 1.18
C GLY A 169 2.76 11.94 1.37
N LYS A 170 3.45 13.08 1.58
CA LYS A 170 2.80 14.39 1.66
C LYS A 170 2.07 14.76 0.37
N ALA A 171 2.67 14.49 -0.79
CA ALA A 171 2.04 14.74 -2.08
C ALA A 171 0.82 13.82 -2.29
N GLY A 172 0.92 12.55 -1.87
CA GLY A 172 -0.20 11.59 -1.88
C GLY A 172 -1.37 12.10 -1.03
N ARG A 173 -1.11 12.51 0.21
CA ARG A 173 -2.13 13.10 1.10
C ARG A 173 -2.79 14.32 0.46
N ALA A 174 -2.03 15.25 -0.10
CA ALA A 174 -2.58 16.42 -0.76
C ALA A 174 -3.46 16.07 -1.97
N LYS A 175 -3.10 15.03 -2.75
CA LYS A 175 -3.93 14.52 -3.83
C LYS A 175 -5.22 13.91 -3.30
N PHE A 176 -5.16 13.07 -2.25
CA PHE A 176 -6.34 12.51 -1.60
C PHE A 176 -7.31 13.60 -1.14
N GLU A 177 -6.84 14.61 -0.42
CA GLU A 177 -7.66 15.73 0.08
C GLU A 177 -8.31 16.53 -1.05
N ARG A 178 -7.63 16.69 -2.17
CA ARG A 178 -8.14 17.42 -3.33
C ARG A 178 -9.17 16.63 -4.14
N GLU A 179 -9.01 15.31 -4.28
CA GLU A 179 -9.71 14.52 -5.30
C GLU A 179 -10.60 13.40 -4.75
N TYR A 180 -10.27 12.81 -3.59
CA TYR A 180 -10.85 11.52 -3.18
C TYR A 180 -11.60 11.56 -1.85
N THR A 181 -11.83 12.72 -1.26
CA THR A 181 -12.65 12.85 -0.04
C THR A 181 -14.13 12.60 -0.36
N LEU A 182 -14.90 12.20 0.67
CA LEU A 182 -16.35 12.00 0.52
C LEU A 182 -17.08 13.23 -0.04
N PRO A 183 -16.81 14.47 0.43
CA PRO A 183 -17.46 15.66 -0.17
C PRO A 183 -17.15 15.82 -1.67
N ARG A 184 -15.92 15.51 -2.11
CA ARG A 184 -15.55 15.54 -3.53
C ARG A 184 -16.27 14.46 -4.34
N PHE A 185 -16.40 13.28 -3.80
CA PHE A 185 -17.18 12.20 -4.42
C PHE A 185 -18.64 12.62 -4.61
N GLU A 186 -19.27 13.18 -3.57
CA GLU A 186 -20.66 13.66 -3.62
C GLU A 186 -20.84 14.77 -4.65
N GLU A 187 -19.93 15.74 -4.70
CA GLU A 187 -19.93 16.83 -5.69
C GLU A 187 -19.83 16.27 -7.13
N ASN A 188 -18.92 15.34 -7.36
CA ASN A 188 -18.73 14.73 -8.66
C ASN A 188 -19.95 13.92 -9.12
N ILE A 189 -20.59 13.15 -8.24
CA ILE A 189 -21.81 12.40 -8.54
C ILE A 189 -22.96 13.36 -8.89
N LYS A 190 -23.18 14.41 -8.09
CA LYS A 190 -24.22 15.43 -8.38
C LYS A 190 -24.01 16.03 -9.76
N ARG A 191 -22.79 16.45 -10.09
CA ARG A 191 -22.47 17.01 -11.40
C ARG A 191 -22.71 16.02 -12.54
N CYS A 192 -22.37 14.75 -12.38
CA CYS A 192 -22.64 13.72 -13.38
C CYS A 192 -24.14 13.54 -13.62
N LEU A 193 -24.95 13.50 -12.55
CA LEU A 193 -26.40 13.38 -12.64
C LEU A 193 -27.04 14.59 -13.35
N GLU A 194 -26.62 15.81 -13.01
CA GLU A 194 -27.08 17.04 -13.67
C GLU A 194 -26.77 17.01 -15.16
N ILE A 195 -25.58 16.60 -15.58
CA ILE A 195 -25.21 16.48 -17.01
C ILE A 195 -26.10 15.45 -17.73
N CYS A 196 -26.43 14.34 -17.07
CA CYS A 196 -27.31 13.33 -17.66
C CYS A 196 -28.73 13.83 -17.84
N LEU A 197 -29.26 14.56 -16.85
CA LEU A 197 -30.64 15.12 -16.89
C LEU A 197 -30.81 16.27 -17.89
N LEU A 198 -29.75 17.02 -18.20
CA LEU A 198 -29.79 18.13 -19.18
C LEU A 198 -29.68 17.65 -20.64
N LYS A 199 -29.52 16.35 -20.89
CA LYS A 199 -29.44 15.76 -22.24
C LYS A 199 -30.75 15.16 -22.74
N GLU A 200 -31.82 15.27 -21.97
CA GLU A 200 -33.21 15.00 -22.38
C GLU A 200 -33.91 16.28 -22.82
#